data_f08855f5e7c56b340086bc13aa6ec670
#
_entry.id   f08855f5e7c56b340086bc13aa6ec670
#
_cell.length_a   1.000
_cell.length_b   1.000
_cell.length_c   1.000
_cell.angle_alpha   90.00
_cell.angle_beta   90.00
_cell.angle_gamma   90.00
#
_symmetry.space_group_name_H-M   'P 1'
#
loop_
_entity.id
_entity.type
_entity.pdbx_description
1 polymer ?
#
loop_
_entity_poly.entity_id
_entity_poly.type
_entity_poly.pdbx_seq_one_letter_code
_entity_poly.pdbx_strand_id
1 'polypeptide(L)'
;MTSFDAIVIGGGHNGLTAAAALSRGGRKVMVLEAHQKAGGALRGDSFHPGFQANGPAQIVNRLDPDVAKLLALPDNLAGGRDVPTVVLSDRVEPAILESAYGERIRGVSKDEADRFRLLRDTLISQAGILRRFLKRTPPPLKAVGISDLAALGSAGLALLLKGREESRDFLRMLLMNVADIGDEYLTDDRLKALIAFDATLGVQLGPRSPTSLLGLYYRLTGEANGHVGGQFVPEGGVAALGEAFV
;
A
#
# COMPACT_ATOMS: atom_id res chain seq x y z
N MET A 1 -4.57 -23.40 -36.31
CA MET A 1 -5.07 -23.08 -34.97
C MET A 1 -4.01 -22.24 -34.25
N THR A 2 -4.38 -21.12 -33.68
CA THR A 2 -3.43 -20.30 -32.88
C THR A 2 -3.31 -20.95 -31.51
N SER A 3 -2.12 -21.44 -31.13
CA SER A 3 -1.84 -21.98 -29.82
C SER A 3 -1.24 -20.91 -28.92
N PHE A 4 -1.55 -20.93 -27.63
CA PHE A 4 -0.98 -20.08 -26.60
C PHE A 4 -0.30 -20.93 -25.54
N ASP A 5 0.80 -20.41 -24.97
CA ASP A 5 1.52 -21.08 -23.88
C ASP A 5 0.84 -20.85 -22.52
N ALA A 6 0.13 -19.72 -22.39
CA ALA A 6 -0.59 -19.36 -21.18
C ALA A 6 -1.85 -18.56 -21.49
N ILE A 7 -2.90 -18.75 -20.66
CA ILE A 7 -4.12 -17.97 -20.70
C ILE A 7 -4.27 -17.32 -19.30
N VAL A 8 -4.39 -16.00 -19.29
CA VAL A 8 -4.66 -15.20 -18.07
C VAL A 8 -6.12 -14.80 -18.08
N ILE A 9 -6.85 -15.16 -17.05
CA ILE A 9 -8.26 -14.83 -16.89
C ILE A 9 -8.38 -13.62 -15.98
N GLY A 10 -8.90 -12.51 -16.51
CA GLY A 10 -9.03 -11.22 -15.85
C GLY A 10 -7.92 -10.24 -16.25
N GLY A 11 -8.31 -9.15 -16.91
CA GLY A 11 -7.44 -8.04 -17.35
C GLY A 11 -7.30 -6.93 -16.30
N GLY A 12 -7.33 -7.25 -15.00
CA GLY A 12 -6.97 -6.32 -13.93
C GLY A 12 -5.45 -6.16 -13.82
N HIS A 13 -4.98 -5.21 -13.01
CA HIS A 13 -3.54 -4.90 -12.86
C HIS A 13 -2.68 -6.13 -12.54
N ASN A 14 -3.15 -7.07 -11.73
CA ASN A 14 -2.41 -8.30 -11.42
C ASN A 14 -2.31 -9.22 -12.64
N GLY A 15 -3.42 -9.43 -13.35
CA GLY A 15 -3.45 -10.27 -14.56
C GLY A 15 -2.60 -9.68 -15.66
N LEU A 16 -2.69 -8.37 -15.90
CA LEU A 16 -1.87 -7.68 -16.91
C LEU A 16 -0.38 -7.72 -16.56
N THR A 17 0.00 -7.54 -15.30
CA THR A 17 1.38 -7.69 -14.84
C THR A 17 1.90 -9.11 -15.08
N ALA A 18 1.10 -10.14 -14.76
CA ALA A 18 1.48 -11.54 -14.99
C ALA A 18 1.62 -11.84 -16.48
N ALA A 19 0.69 -11.34 -17.30
CA ALA A 19 0.74 -11.50 -18.76
C ALA A 19 2.00 -10.84 -19.35
N ALA A 20 2.32 -9.62 -18.91
CA ALA A 20 3.53 -8.91 -19.34
C ALA A 20 4.81 -9.66 -18.92
N ALA A 21 4.86 -10.18 -17.71
CA ALA A 21 6.01 -10.97 -17.24
C ALA A 21 6.22 -12.24 -18.06
N LEU A 22 5.15 -12.98 -18.33
CA LEU A 22 5.18 -14.19 -19.16
C LEU A 22 5.57 -13.87 -20.60
N SER A 23 5.01 -12.82 -21.19
CA SER A 23 5.31 -12.38 -22.56
C SER A 23 6.77 -11.96 -22.72
N ARG A 24 7.33 -11.20 -21.77
CA ARG A 24 8.76 -10.85 -21.74
C ARG A 24 9.66 -12.08 -21.54
N GLY A 25 9.15 -13.12 -20.89
CA GLY A 25 9.80 -14.43 -20.80
C GLY A 25 9.67 -15.29 -22.08
N GLY A 26 9.19 -14.71 -23.20
CA GLY A 26 9.07 -15.38 -24.49
C GLY A 26 7.85 -16.28 -24.63
N ARG A 27 6.88 -16.21 -23.70
CA ARG A 27 5.64 -16.99 -23.77
C ARG A 27 4.59 -16.28 -24.60
N LYS A 28 3.85 -17.04 -25.40
CA LYS A 28 2.69 -16.55 -26.14
C LYS A 28 1.48 -16.54 -25.19
N VAL A 29 1.04 -15.36 -24.79
CA VAL A 29 0.01 -15.19 -23.76
C VAL A 29 -1.27 -14.65 -24.35
N MET A 30 -2.41 -15.17 -23.89
CA MET A 30 -3.73 -14.61 -24.14
C MET A 30 -4.30 -14.10 -22.81
N VAL A 31 -4.86 -12.89 -22.81
CA VAL A 31 -5.64 -12.34 -21.68
C VAL A 31 -7.11 -12.36 -22.05
N LEU A 32 -7.95 -12.92 -21.18
CA LEU A 32 -9.40 -12.92 -21.29
C LEU A 32 -9.99 -11.96 -20.26
N GLU A 33 -10.72 -10.95 -20.72
CA GLU A 33 -11.39 -9.94 -19.88
C GLU A 33 -12.89 -9.97 -20.17
N ALA A 34 -13.70 -9.94 -19.11
CA ALA A 34 -15.16 -9.97 -19.20
C ALA A 34 -15.76 -8.61 -19.62
N HIS A 35 -15.05 -7.52 -19.30
CA HIS A 35 -15.48 -6.18 -19.68
C HIS A 35 -14.90 -5.75 -21.04
N GLN A 36 -15.51 -4.72 -21.63
CA GLN A 36 -15.01 -4.16 -22.90
C GLN A 36 -13.64 -3.52 -22.80
N LYS A 37 -13.24 -3.07 -21.60
CA LYS A 37 -11.93 -2.49 -21.32
C LYS A 37 -11.24 -3.25 -20.18
N ALA A 38 -9.96 -3.53 -20.35
CA ALA A 38 -9.12 -4.04 -19.29
C ALA A 38 -8.80 -2.92 -18.26
N GLY A 39 -8.15 -3.28 -17.14
CA GLY A 39 -7.76 -2.36 -16.07
C GLY A 39 -8.30 -2.77 -14.69
N GLY A 40 -9.41 -3.52 -14.63
CA GLY A 40 -9.99 -3.95 -13.36
C GLY A 40 -10.30 -2.78 -12.42
N ALA A 41 -9.75 -2.77 -11.21
CA ALA A 41 -9.96 -1.70 -10.23
C ALA A 41 -9.38 -0.33 -10.66
N LEU A 42 -8.42 -0.31 -11.59
CA LEU A 42 -7.85 0.92 -12.15
C LEU A 42 -8.72 1.52 -13.27
N ARG A 43 -9.70 0.76 -13.79
CA ARG A 43 -10.52 1.21 -14.90
C ARG A 43 -11.37 2.44 -14.51
N GLY A 44 -11.33 3.48 -15.34
CA GLY A 44 -12.26 4.58 -15.28
C GLY A 44 -13.52 4.31 -16.11
N ASP A 45 -14.66 4.80 -15.66
CA ASP A 45 -15.92 4.72 -16.36
C ASP A 45 -16.45 6.12 -16.72
N SER A 46 -16.93 6.29 -17.96
CA SER A 46 -17.64 7.49 -18.36
C SER A 46 -19.12 7.33 -17.99
N PHE A 47 -19.61 8.18 -17.09
CA PHE A 47 -21.00 8.16 -16.66
C PHE A 47 -21.87 9.22 -17.38
N HIS A 48 -21.21 10.15 -18.08
CA HIS A 48 -21.86 11.16 -18.93
C HIS A 48 -20.86 11.64 -19.99
N PRO A 49 -21.28 12.07 -21.20
CA PRO A 49 -20.38 12.63 -22.20
C PRO A 49 -19.52 13.76 -21.62
N GLY A 50 -18.19 13.63 -21.71
CA GLY A 50 -17.21 14.55 -21.16
C GLY A 50 -16.92 14.41 -19.66
N PHE A 51 -17.59 13.48 -18.95
CA PHE A 51 -17.35 13.23 -17.52
C PHE A 51 -16.89 11.79 -17.29
N GLN A 52 -15.78 11.65 -16.58
CA GLN A 52 -15.23 10.36 -16.20
C GLN A 52 -15.11 10.27 -14.68
N ALA A 53 -15.35 9.08 -14.14
CA ALA A 53 -15.07 8.73 -12.76
C ALA A 53 -13.95 7.70 -12.71
N ASN A 54 -13.10 7.79 -11.70
CA ASN A 54 -12.18 6.70 -11.39
C ASN A 54 -12.98 5.48 -10.93
N GLY A 55 -12.42 4.29 -11.16
CA GLY A 55 -12.92 3.05 -10.60
C GLY A 55 -12.71 2.97 -9.07
N PRO A 56 -12.73 1.77 -8.49
CA PRO A 56 -12.48 1.58 -7.07
C PRO A 56 -11.13 2.12 -6.59
N ALA A 57 -10.09 2.06 -7.44
CA ALA A 57 -8.80 2.66 -7.14
C ALA A 57 -8.81 4.15 -7.53
N GLN A 58 -8.53 5.01 -6.56
CA GLN A 58 -8.55 6.47 -6.75
C GLN A 58 -7.18 7.11 -6.57
N ILE A 59 -6.31 6.47 -5.80
CA ILE A 59 -4.95 6.92 -5.49
C ILE A 59 -3.99 5.73 -5.59
N VAL A 60 -2.73 6.03 -5.83
CA VAL A 60 -1.64 5.06 -5.78
C VAL A 60 -0.80 5.32 -4.53
N ASN A 61 -0.67 4.35 -3.67
CA ASN A 61 0.16 4.41 -2.47
C ASN A 61 1.30 3.40 -2.47
N ARG A 62 1.32 2.54 -3.48
CA ARG A 62 2.38 1.58 -3.70
C ARG A 62 2.34 1.10 -5.14
N LEU A 63 3.33 1.50 -5.91
CA LEU A 63 3.64 0.92 -7.21
C LEU A 63 5.03 0.29 -7.10
N ASP A 64 5.11 -1.03 -7.33
CA ASP A 64 6.39 -1.71 -7.26
C ASP A 64 7.28 -1.25 -8.41
N PRO A 65 8.53 -0.77 -8.15
CA PRO A 65 9.43 -0.31 -9.21
C PRO A 65 9.75 -1.38 -10.25
N ASP A 66 9.78 -2.65 -9.86
CA ASP A 66 10.03 -3.76 -10.80
C ASP A 66 8.82 -3.93 -11.73
N VAL A 67 7.60 -3.70 -11.24
CA VAL A 67 6.38 -3.70 -12.08
C VAL A 67 6.36 -2.50 -13.01
N ALA A 68 6.69 -1.30 -12.52
CA ALA A 68 6.78 -0.11 -13.35
C ALA A 68 7.80 -0.31 -14.50
N LYS A 69 8.97 -0.87 -14.19
CA LYS A 69 9.99 -1.22 -15.18
C LYS A 69 9.54 -2.33 -16.12
N LEU A 70 8.89 -3.37 -15.61
CA LEU A 70 8.34 -4.48 -16.39
C LEU A 70 7.36 -3.96 -17.44
N LEU A 71 6.51 -3.03 -17.08
CA LEU A 71 5.49 -2.46 -17.96
C LEU A 71 6.01 -1.26 -18.78
N ALA A 72 7.27 -0.86 -18.58
CA ALA A 72 7.88 0.32 -19.18
C ALA A 72 7.02 1.58 -18.99
N LEU A 73 6.46 1.76 -17.78
CA LEU A 73 5.61 2.89 -17.47
C LEU A 73 6.40 4.21 -17.59
N PRO A 74 5.84 5.23 -18.22
CA PRO A 74 6.46 6.55 -18.24
C PRO A 74 6.41 7.20 -16.84
N ASP A 75 7.36 8.10 -16.56
CA ASP A 75 7.55 8.69 -15.23
C ASP A 75 6.31 9.42 -14.70
N ASN A 76 5.52 10.07 -15.56
CA ASN A 76 4.28 10.76 -15.20
C ASN A 76 3.13 9.80 -14.80
N LEU A 77 3.27 8.51 -15.08
CA LEU A 77 2.35 7.46 -14.62
C LEU A 77 2.95 6.63 -13.48
N ALA A 78 4.27 6.44 -13.47
CA ALA A 78 4.98 5.77 -12.37
C ALA A 78 5.08 6.64 -11.11
N GLY A 79 4.88 7.95 -11.25
CA GLY A 79 4.74 8.97 -10.21
C GLY A 79 3.56 9.87 -10.51
N GLY A 80 3.47 11.00 -9.80
CA GLY A 80 2.39 11.97 -10.04
C GLY A 80 2.28 13.02 -8.94
N ARG A 81 1.12 13.67 -8.88
CA ARG A 81 0.84 14.71 -7.90
C ARG A 81 0.58 14.08 -6.53
N ASP A 82 1.33 14.50 -5.52
CA ASP A 82 1.07 14.12 -4.12
C ASP A 82 -0.33 14.54 -3.68
N VAL A 83 -0.98 13.66 -2.94
CA VAL A 83 -2.33 13.89 -2.43
C VAL A 83 -2.30 13.89 -0.91
N PRO A 84 -2.72 14.99 -0.26
CA PRO A 84 -2.87 15.02 1.19
C PRO A 84 -4.05 14.15 1.63
N THR A 85 -4.01 13.67 2.87
CA THR A 85 -5.18 13.05 3.51
C THR A 85 -5.86 14.08 4.39
N VAL A 86 -7.16 14.26 4.22
CA VAL A 86 -7.98 15.21 4.98
C VAL A 86 -8.97 14.44 5.83
N VAL A 87 -8.97 14.69 7.13
CA VAL A 87 -9.96 14.15 8.08
C VAL A 87 -10.90 15.26 8.48
N LEU A 88 -12.14 15.13 8.04
CA LEU A 88 -13.19 16.11 8.33
C LEU A 88 -13.75 15.91 9.75
N SER A 89 -14.23 17.00 10.33
CA SER A 89 -14.97 17.01 11.58
C SER A 89 -16.08 18.05 11.48
N ASP A 90 -17.20 17.78 12.15
CA ASP A 90 -18.32 18.72 12.31
C ASP A 90 -18.12 19.71 13.47
N ARG A 91 -17.09 19.50 14.29
CA ARG A 91 -16.87 20.26 15.54
C ARG A 91 -15.63 21.14 15.53
N VAL A 92 -14.64 20.77 14.74
CA VAL A 92 -13.33 21.45 14.71
C VAL A 92 -12.81 21.49 13.27
N GLU A 93 -11.79 22.31 13.01
CA GLU A 93 -11.14 22.37 11.71
C GLU A 93 -10.64 21.01 11.25
N PRO A 94 -10.58 20.73 9.93
CA PRO A 94 -10.06 19.49 9.42
C PRO A 94 -8.60 19.24 9.83
N ALA A 95 -8.25 18.01 10.15
CA ALA A 95 -6.86 17.59 10.23
C ALA A 95 -6.35 17.22 8.83
N ILE A 96 -5.19 17.74 8.43
CA ILE A 96 -4.62 17.54 7.09
C ILE A 96 -3.21 16.96 7.24
N LEU A 97 -3.04 15.74 6.73
CA LEU A 97 -1.74 15.10 6.63
C LEU A 97 -1.15 15.41 5.25
N GLU A 98 -0.04 16.12 5.24
CA GLU A 98 0.73 16.44 4.04
C GLU A 98 1.95 15.54 3.95
N SER A 99 2.37 15.22 2.70
CA SER A 99 3.55 14.40 2.40
C SER A 99 3.57 13.05 3.13
N ALA A 100 4.41 12.18 2.74
CA ALA A 100 4.89 10.94 3.41
C ALA A 100 4.15 10.51 4.70
N TYR A 101 2.82 10.34 4.64
CA TYR A 101 1.99 9.91 5.77
C TYR A 101 2.09 10.86 6.99
N GLY A 102 1.93 12.17 6.77
CA GLY A 102 1.88 13.14 7.85
C GLY A 102 3.25 13.54 8.39
N GLU A 103 4.27 13.59 7.55
CA GLU A 103 5.51 14.27 7.88
C GLU A 103 5.22 15.72 8.31
N ARG A 104 4.23 16.35 7.67
CA ARG A 104 3.64 17.62 8.08
C ARG A 104 2.15 17.45 8.30
N ILE A 105 1.67 17.99 9.43
CA ILE A 105 0.25 17.95 9.81
C ILE A 105 -0.23 19.35 10.11
N ARG A 106 -1.42 19.69 9.62
CA ARG A 106 -2.15 20.93 9.93
C ARG A 106 -3.49 20.64 10.56
N GLY A 107 -4.06 21.62 11.24
CA GLY A 107 -5.38 21.51 11.88
C GLY A 107 -5.40 20.76 13.21
N VAL A 108 -4.22 20.50 13.80
CA VAL A 108 -4.07 19.89 15.13
C VAL A 108 -3.10 20.71 15.99
N SER A 109 -3.09 20.48 17.30
CA SER A 109 -2.13 21.12 18.19
C SER A 109 -0.70 20.64 17.89
N LYS A 110 0.30 21.44 18.28
CA LYS A 110 1.70 21.07 18.12
C LYS A 110 2.03 19.76 18.86
N ASP A 111 1.54 19.63 20.08
CA ASP A 111 1.76 18.41 20.89
C ASP A 111 1.21 17.18 20.21
N GLU A 112 0.00 17.26 19.65
CA GLU A 112 -0.62 16.14 18.93
C GLU A 112 0.11 15.82 17.61
N ALA A 113 0.60 16.83 16.89
CA ALA A 113 1.42 16.63 15.71
C ALA A 113 2.75 15.92 16.04
N ASP A 114 3.37 16.28 17.16
CA ASP A 114 4.61 15.65 17.63
C ASP A 114 4.38 14.20 18.09
N ARG A 115 3.26 13.91 18.76
CA ARG A 115 2.82 12.53 19.12
C ARG A 115 2.57 11.68 17.89
N PHE A 116 1.84 12.21 16.92
CA PHE A 116 1.60 11.49 15.65
C PHE A 116 2.90 11.21 14.92
N ARG A 117 3.82 12.16 14.88
CA ARG A 117 5.13 11.97 14.24
C ARG A 117 5.92 10.84 14.91
N LEU A 118 5.93 10.80 16.23
CA LEU A 118 6.57 9.71 16.99
C LEU A 118 5.97 8.34 16.63
N LEU A 119 4.64 8.22 16.65
CA LEU A 119 3.94 7.00 16.25
C LEU A 119 4.27 6.62 14.80
N ARG A 120 4.18 7.58 13.87
CA ARG A 120 4.48 7.39 12.46
C ARG A 120 5.90 6.85 12.24
N ASP A 121 6.89 7.47 12.86
CA ASP A 121 8.30 7.10 12.68
C ASP A 121 8.57 5.69 13.24
N THR A 122 7.95 5.35 14.36
CA THR A 122 7.96 4.00 14.93
C THR A 122 7.37 3.00 13.95
N LEU A 123 6.16 3.26 13.45
CA LEU A 123 5.47 2.37 12.51
C LEU A 123 6.23 2.19 11.19
N ILE A 124 6.78 3.27 10.61
CA ILE A 124 7.58 3.21 9.38
C ILE A 124 8.85 2.39 9.58
N SER A 125 9.54 2.61 10.71
CA SER A 125 10.73 1.85 11.08
C SER A 125 10.43 0.34 11.19
N GLN A 126 9.32 -0.01 11.81
CA GLN A 126 8.87 -1.39 11.98
C GLN A 126 8.35 -2.00 10.67
N ALA A 127 7.59 -1.23 9.86
CA ALA A 127 7.13 -1.65 8.53
C ALA A 127 8.29 -2.00 7.60
N GLY A 128 9.46 -1.35 7.76
CA GLY A 128 10.68 -1.66 7.04
C GLY A 128 11.17 -3.11 7.23
N ILE A 129 10.86 -3.73 8.36
CA ILE A 129 11.16 -5.15 8.62
C ILE A 129 10.25 -6.03 7.77
N LEU A 130 8.94 -5.72 7.75
CA LEU A 130 7.92 -6.47 7.01
C LEU A 130 8.09 -6.33 5.49
N ARG A 131 8.56 -5.18 5.01
CA ARG A 131 8.81 -4.93 3.58
C ARG A 131 9.70 -5.99 2.94
N ARG A 132 10.63 -6.59 3.69
CA ARG A 132 11.54 -7.64 3.23
C ARG A 132 10.82 -8.91 2.78
N PHE A 133 9.61 -9.16 3.28
CA PHE A 133 8.82 -10.34 2.99
C PHE A 133 7.84 -10.15 1.82
N LEU A 134 7.54 -8.91 1.41
CA LEU A 134 6.51 -8.63 0.41
C LEU A 134 6.80 -9.18 -1.00
N LYS A 135 8.08 -9.35 -1.35
CA LYS A 135 8.51 -9.89 -2.64
C LYS A 135 8.86 -11.38 -2.59
N ARG A 136 8.52 -12.06 -1.51
CA ARG A 136 8.86 -13.46 -1.32
C ARG A 136 7.60 -14.30 -1.19
N THR A 137 7.64 -15.50 -1.77
CA THR A 137 6.62 -16.51 -1.49
C THR A 137 6.74 -16.92 -0.01
N PRO A 138 5.62 -16.96 0.73
CA PRO A 138 5.66 -17.43 2.11
C PRO A 138 6.25 -18.85 2.18
N PRO A 139 7.13 -19.14 3.16
CA PRO A 139 7.71 -20.47 3.29
C PRO A 139 6.63 -21.51 3.57
N PRO A 140 6.73 -22.72 3.00
CA PRO A 140 5.81 -23.79 3.31
C PRO A 140 5.97 -24.22 4.76
N LEU A 141 4.88 -24.36 5.50
CA LEU A 141 4.88 -24.71 6.93
C LEU A 141 5.61 -26.02 7.26
N LYS A 142 5.73 -26.93 6.28
CA LYS A 142 6.33 -28.26 6.47
C LYS A 142 7.76 -28.40 5.98
N ALA A 143 8.30 -27.46 5.23
CA ALA A 143 9.63 -27.55 4.65
C ALA A 143 10.20 -26.13 4.44
N VAL A 144 10.95 -25.64 5.40
CA VAL A 144 11.62 -24.34 5.31
C VAL A 144 12.92 -24.50 4.51
N GLY A 145 13.04 -23.85 3.38
CA GLY A 145 14.25 -23.89 2.54
C GLY A 145 15.37 -22.99 3.06
N ILE A 146 16.57 -23.15 2.51
CA ILE A 146 17.74 -22.33 2.89
C ILE A 146 17.49 -20.84 2.61
N SER A 147 16.79 -20.52 1.50
CA SER A 147 16.40 -19.15 1.16
C SER A 147 15.44 -18.54 2.17
N ASP A 148 14.55 -19.35 2.76
CA ASP A 148 13.60 -18.93 3.77
C ASP A 148 14.30 -18.67 5.10
N LEU A 149 15.24 -19.57 5.48
CA LEU A 149 16.10 -19.38 6.64
C LEU A 149 16.94 -18.10 6.52
N ALA A 150 17.48 -17.80 5.34
CA ALA A 150 18.23 -16.57 5.10
C ALA A 150 17.33 -15.32 5.24
N ALA A 151 16.08 -15.39 4.77
CA ALA A 151 15.12 -14.30 4.93
C ALA A 151 14.74 -14.06 6.39
N LEU A 152 14.38 -15.14 7.10
CA LEU A 152 14.06 -15.09 8.53
C LEU A 152 15.28 -14.64 9.34
N GLY A 153 16.48 -15.13 9.02
CA GLY A 153 17.72 -14.71 9.64
C GLY A 153 18.02 -13.22 9.41
N SER A 154 17.78 -12.71 8.21
CA SER A 154 17.97 -11.28 7.90
C SER A 154 16.97 -10.38 8.66
N ALA A 155 15.73 -10.83 8.84
CA ALA A 155 14.73 -10.12 9.64
C ALA A 155 15.07 -10.21 11.13
N GLY A 156 15.49 -11.38 11.62
CA GLY A 156 15.96 -11.58 12.99
C GLY A 156 17.17 -10.70 13.31
N LEU A 157 18.15 -10.64 12.39
CA LEU A 157 19.32 -9.76 12.54
C LEU A 157 18.90 -8.28 12.55
N ALA A 158 17.96 -7.87 11.70
CA ALA A 158 17.44 -6.50 11.71
C ALA A 158 16.77 -6.14 13.04
N LEU A 159 16.04 -7.08 13.64
CA LEU A 159 15.48 -6.93 14.99
C LEU A 159 16.57 -6.84 16.05
N LEU A 160 17.55 -7.73 16.02
CA LEU A 160 18.67 -7.71 16.97
C LEU A 160 19.46 -6.40 16.92
N LEU A 161 19.69 -5.86 15.71
CA LEU A 161 20.39 -4.59 15.52
C LEU A 161 19.59 -3.38 16.05
N LYS A 162 18.27 -3.47 16.13
CA LYS A 162 17.41 -2.44 16.72
C LYS A 162 17.47 -2.41 18.26
N GLY A 163 17.96 -3.46 18.85
CA GLY A 163 18.02 -3.60 20.30
C GLY A 163 16.80 -4.34 20.88
N ARG A 164 16.93 -4.71 22.14
CA ARG A 164 15.97 -5.60 22.82
C ARG A 164 14.61 -4.94 23.04
N GLU A 165 14.58 -3.66 23.36
CA GLU A 165 13.35 -2.91 23.63
C GLU A 165 12.53 -2.72 22.34
N GLU A 166 13.16 -2.20 21.27
CA GLU A 166 12.47 -2.01 19.99
C GLU A 166 11.97 -3.33 19.38
N SER A 167 12.73 -4.41 19.56
CA SER A 167 12.32 -5.75 19.10
C SER A 167 11.10 -6.25 19.87
N ARG A 168 11.07 -6.03 21.18
CA ARG A 168 9.93 -6.39 22.02
C ARG A 168 8.69 -5.59 21.68
N ASP A 169 8.85 -4.28 21.47
CA ASP A 169 7.75 -3.40 21.06
C ASP A 169 7.21 -3.77 19.68
N PHE A 170 8.06 -4.07 18.72
CA PHE A 170 7.64 -4.57 17.43
C PHE A 170 6.78 -5.83 17.54
N LEU A 171 7.22 -6.82 18.32
CA LEU A 171 6.47 -8.07 18.51
C LEU A 171 5.13 -7.84 19.23
N ARG A 172 5.10 -6.93 20.20
CA ARG A 172 3.88 -6.50 20.88
C ARG A 172 2.91 -5.87 19.90
N MET A 173 3.37 -4.86 19.16
CA MET A 173 2.56 -4.08 18.23
C MET A 173 2.06 -4.94 17.06
N LEU A 174 2.83 -5.93 16.61
CA LEU A 174 2.43 -6.83 15.52
C LEU A 174 1.11 -7.57 15.82
N LEU A 175 0.84 -7.84 17.08
CA LEU A 175 -0.37 -8.55 17.54
C LEU A 175 -1.48 -7.61 18.02
N MET A 176 -1.20 -6.31 18.14
CA MET A 176 -2.16 -5.33 18.64
C MET A 176 -3.23 -4.96 17.62
N ASN A 177 -4.30 -4.42 18.11
CA ASN A 177 -5.29 -3.73 17.31
C ASN A 177 -4.94 -2.24 17.16
N VAL A 178 -5.42 -1.62 16.09
CA VAL A 178 -5.06 -0.22 15.77
C VAL A 178 -5.72 0.78 16.73
N ALA A 179 -6.87 0.46 17.31
CA ALA A 179 -7.55 1.36 18.24
C ALA A 179 -6.74 1.54 19.53
N ASP A 180 -6.19 0.45 20.10
CA ASP A 180 -5.38 0.51 21.31
C ASP A 180 -4.08 1.28 21.07
N ILE A 181 -3.46 1.14 19.89
CA ILE A 181 -2.30 1.96 19.50
C ILE A 181 -2.70 3.44 19.39
N GLY A 182 -3.84 3.74 18.77
CA GLY A 182 -4.37 5.10 18.72
C GLY A 182 -4.58 5.70 20.12
N ASP A 183 -5.14 4.92 21.02
CA ASP A 183 -5.39 5.37 22.41
C ASP A 183 -4.10 5.54 23.22
N GLU A 184 -3.05 4.74 22.93
CA GLU A 184 -1.74 4.81 23.60
C GLU A 184 -0.97 6.08 23.19
N TYR A 185 -1.01 6.47 21.90
CA TYR A 185 -0.16 7.53 21.35
C TYR A 185 -0.89 8.87 21.13
N LEU A 186 -2.19 8.85 20.84
CA LEU A 186 -2.93 10.02 20.35
C LEU A 186 -4.09 10.39 21.29
N THR A 187 -4.42 11.69 21.31
CA THR A 187 -5.59 12.20 21.98
C THR A 187 -6.66 12.71 21.01
N ASP A 188 -6.26 13.13 19.82
CA ASP A 188 -7.15 13.65 18.79
C ASP A 188 -7.89 12.51 18.06
N ASP A 189 -9.21 12.48 18.19
CA ASP A 189 -10.07 11.44 17.62
C ASP A 189 -10.01 11.40 16.08
N ARG A 190 -9.70 12.53 15.42
CA ARG A 190 -9.53 12.59 13.97
C ARG A 190 -8.31 11.78 13.53
N LEU A 191 -7.19 11.90 14.23
CA LEU A 191 -5.97 11.14 13.93
C LEU A 191 -6.14 9.65 14.28
N LYS A 192 -6.86 9.34 15.39
CA LYS A 192 -7.23 7.95 15.71
C LYS A 192 -8.11 7.34 14.63
N ALA A 193 -9.13 8.08 14.16
CA ALA A 193 -10.01 7.63 13.07
C ALA A 193 -9.25 7.39 11.76
N LEU A 194 -8.27 8.26 11.44
CA LEU A 194 -7.45 8.14 10.25
C LEU A 194 -6.61 6.85 10.25
N ILE A 195 -5.85 6.60 11.32
CA ILE A 195 -5.04 5.37 11.40
C ILE A 195 -5.91 4.12 11.43
N ALA A 196 -7.10 4.20 12.05
CA ALA A 196 -8.07 3.11 12.06
C ALA A 196 -8.63 2.83 10.64
N PHE A 197 -8.95 3.87 9.88
CA PHE A 197 -9.38 3.75 8.49
C PHE A 197 -8.31 3.07 7.64
N ASP A 198 -7.08 3.56 7.69
CA ASP A 198 -5.97 3.00 6.90
C ASP A 198 -5.65 1.55 7.28
N ALA A 199 -5.76 1.21 8.56
CA ALA A 199 -5.52 -0.14 9.05
C ALA A 199 -6.60 -1.15 8.62
N THR A 200 -7.83 -0.69 8.43
CA THR A 200 -8.97 -1.56 8.10
C THR A 200 -9.40 -1.51 6.64
N LEU A 201 -8.75 -0.66 5.84
CA LEU A 201 -9.08 -0.53 4.42
C LEU A 201 -8.78 -1.84 3.66
N GLY A 202 -9.82 -2.41 3.06
CA GLY A 202 -9.71 -3.62 2.25
C GLY A 202 -9.64 -4.93 3.04
N VAL A 203 -9.86 -4.91 4.35
CA VAL A 203 -9.93 -6.09 5.21
C VAL A 203 -11.26 -6.16 5.95
N GLN A 204 -11.69 -7.36 6.33
CA GLN A 204 -12.91 -7.57 7.12
C GLN A 204 -12.61 -7.56 8.63
N LEU A 205 -11.92 -6.54 9.09
CA LEU A 205 -11.57 -6.34 10.50
C LEU A 205 -12.07 -4.98 10.96
N GLY A 206 -12.53 -4.89 12.21
CA GLY A 206 -12.76 -3.62 12.88
C GLY A 206 -11.48 -3.08 13.54
N PRO A 207 -11.44 -1.79 13.91
CA PRO A 207 -10.25 -1.19 14.54
C PRO A 207 -9.83 -1.87 15.85
N ARG A 208 -10.76 -2.50 16.57
CA ARG A 208 -10.50 -3.24 17.83
C ARG A 208 -10.30 -4.74 17.60
N SER A 209 -10.31 -5.21 16.36
CA SER A 209 -9.99 -6.61 16.07
C SER A 209 -8.50 -6.88 16.31
N PRO A 210 -8.14 -8.02 16.93
CA PRO A 210 -6.74 -8.41 17.07
C PRO A 210 -6.01 -8.35 15.72
N THR A 211 -4.77 -7.94 15.74
CA THR A 211 -3.90 -7.83 14.54
C THR A 211 -4.32 -6.78 13.51
N SER A 212 -5.36 -5.96 13.76
CA SER A 212 -5.79 -4.94 12.79
C SER A 212 -4.70 -3.91 12.48
N LEU A 213 -3.71 -3.71 13.36
CA LEU A 213 -2.55 -2.86 13.10
C LEU A 213 -1.69 -3.35 11.90
N LEU A 214 -1.76 -4.64 11.55
CA LEU A 214 -1.06 -5.17 10.37
C LEU A 214 -1.47 -4.50 9.06
N GLY A 215 -2.73 -4.09 8.94
CA GLY A 215 -3.20 -3.34 7.77
C GLY A 215 -2.48 -1.99 7.63
N LEU A 216 -2.25 -1.29 8.73
CA LEU A 216 -1.48 -0.04 8.74
C LEU A 216 0.00 -0.28 8.42
N TYR A 217 0.62 -1.33 8.96
CA TYR A 217 1.98 -1.71 8.54
C TYR A 217 2.03 -1.99 7.04
N TYR A 218 1.07 -2.74 6.50
CA TYR A 218 1.00 -3.01 5.07
C TYR A 218 0.90 -1.71 4.25
N ARG A 219 0.07 -0.75 4.69
CA ARG A 219 -0.02 0.58 4.09
C ARG A 219 1.33 1.31 4.10
N LEU A 220 2.05 1.26 5.22
CA LEU A 220 3.33 1.94 5.43
C LEU A 220 4.55 1.19 4.82
N THR A 221 4.38 -0.03 4.31
CA THR A 221 5.40 -0.64 3.46
C THR A 221 5.45 -0.03 2.06
N GLY A 222 4.41 0.72 1.66
CA GLY A 222 4.34 1.40 0.38
C GLY A 222 5.30 2.58 0.29
N GLU A 223 5.75 2.83 -0.93
CA GLU A 223 6.55 3.99 -1.30
C GLU A 223 5.95 4.62 -2.55
N ALA A 224 5.84 5.93 -2.55
CA ALA A 224 5.32 6.72 -3.65
C ALA A 224 6.11 8.03 -3.76
N ASN A 225 6.47 8.43 -4.96
CA ASN A 225 7.30 9.62 -5.25
C ASN A 225 8.59 9.69 -4.39
N GLY A 226 9.22 8.53 -4.11
CA GLY A 226 10.42 8.44 -3.28
C GLY A 226 10.18 8.56 -1.77
N HIS A 227 8.92 8.61 -1.31
CA HIS A 227 8.57 8.74 0.10
C HIS A 227 7.82 7.52 0.62
N VAL A 228 8.28 6.94 1.72
CA VAL A 228 7.61 5.85 2.43
C VAL A 228 6.29 6.37 3.01
N GLY A 229 5.21 5.63 2.79
CA GLY A 229 3.86 6.06 3.19
C GLY A 229 3.24 7.15 2.33
N GLY A 230 3.93 7.61 1.27
CA GLY A 230 3.42 8.56 0.31
C GLY A 230 2.20 8.04 -0.47
N GLN A 231 1.52 8.94 -1.16
CA GLN A 231 0.45 8.62 -2.09
C GLN A 231 0.36 9.68 -3.17
N PHE A 232 -0.01 9.27 -4.38
CA PHE A 232 -0.11 10.18 -5.51
C PHE A 232 -1.28 9.83 -6.43
N VAL A 233 -1.61 10.78 -7.28
CA VAL A 233 -2.49 10.56 -8.44
C VAL A 233 -1.65 10.78 -9.70
N PRO A 234 -1.57 9.78 -10.59
CA PRO A 234 -0.87 9.91 -11.87
C PRO A 234 -1.48 11.00 -12.75
N GLU A 235 -0.74 11.48 -13.72
CA GLU A 235 -1.28 12.36 -14.76
C GLU A 235 -2.41 11.65 -15.54
N GLY A 236 -3.54 12.31 -15.72
CA GLY A 236 -4.74 11.70 -16.29
C GLY A 236 -5.52 10.81 -15.33
N GLY A 237 -5.10 10.72 -14.04
CA GLY A 237 -5.74 9.91 -13.03
C GLY A 237 -5.33 8.44 -13.04
N VAL A 238 -5.86 7.66 -12.10
CA VAL A 238 -5.53 6.23 -11.96
C VAL A 238 -6.00 5.41 -13.17
N ALA A 239 -7.02 5.89 -13.88
CA ALA A 239 -7.49 5.25 -15.12
C ALA A 239 -6.41 5.25 -16.22
N ALA A 240 -5.67 6.35 -16.37
CA ALA A 240 -4.55 6.44 -17.32
C ALA A 240 -3.44 5.41 -17.00
N LEU A 241 -3.16 5.22 -15.70
CA LEU A 241 -2.26 4.14 -15.28
C LEU A 241 -2.81 2.76 -15.69
N GLY A 242 -4.11 2.52 -15.51
CA GLY A 242 -4.76 1.26 -15.91
C GLY A 242 -4.67 0.99 -17.41
N GLU A 243 -4.80 2.03 -18.24
CA GLU A 243 -4.65 1.93 -19.70
C GLU A 243 -3.21 1.63 -20.12
N ALA A 244 -2.22 2.12 -19.38
CA ALA A 244 -0.81 1.85 -19.64
C ALA A 244 -0.37 0.41 -19.28
N PHE A 245 -1.20 -0.35 -18.58
CA PHE A 245 -0.97 -1.79 -18.32
C PHE A 245 -1.35 -2.68 -19.52
N VAL A 246 -2.11 -2.17 -20.48
CA VAL A 246 -2.62 -2.91 -21.65
C VAL A 246 -1.66 -2.81 -22.83
#